data_69a83dd34ba4e3c8c77568c40c990ba5
#
_entry.id   69a83dd34ba4e3c8c77568c40c990ba5
#
_cell.length_a   1.000
_cell.length_b   1.000
_cell.length_c   1.000
_cell.angle_alpha   90.00
_cell.angle_beta   90.00
_cell.angle_gamma   90.00
#
_symmetry.space_group_name_H-M   'P 1'
#
loop_
_entity.id
_entity.type
_entity.pdbx_description
1 polymer ?
#
loop_
_entity_poly.entity_id
_entity_poly.type
_entity_poly.pdbx_seq_one_letter_code
_entity_poly.pdbx_strand_id
1 'polypeptide(L)'
;MLATTKPAEADTPVSHWSLEDLATRILNDAHYATMSRSTVQRILAEAELKPHKVRSWMHSDDPEFEELALGICRLYLKAPLLYRQGELILCTDEKTGIQALQRKHPGKPAAPGLVELREPEYIRHGTRCLLATFVVPTGEVQGDVTARRTNQDFRRHICHTVAWLREHYPEAVKFHWVMDNLNTHWSLPVCRLFARLNGVKFEAKKLKRGLQRREFLTEASHRHVIHYTPKHGSWLNQVELFFSVLERRLIRRGNFLCKADLARKILAYIDYHNAYKAHPYAWTYTGKPLVLGAA
;
A
#
# COMPACT_ATOMS: atom_id res chain seq x y z
N MET A 1 -20.65 -18.82 24.21
CA MET A 1 -21.59 -18.37 23.16
C MET A 1 -21.62 -16.84 23.04
N LEU A 2 -21.89 -16.03 24.09
CA LEU A 2 -22.00 -14.57 23.95
C LEU A 2 -20.81 -13.90 23.25
N ALA A 3 -19.57 -14.29 23.56
CA ALA A 3 -18.36 -13.72 22.97
C ALA A 3 -18.14 -14.04 21.48
N THR A 4 -18.90 -14.99 20.93
CA THR A 4 -18.86 -15.37 19.51
C THR A 4 -19.97 -14.76 18.67
N THR A 5 -20.93 -14.06 19.32
CA THR A 5 -21.98 -13.28 18.66
C THR A 5 -21.55 -11.83 18.50
N LYS A 6 -22.11 -11.12 17.54
CA LYS A 6 -21.92 -9.66 17.45
C LYS A 6 -22.70 -8.96 18.56
N PRO A 7 -22.17 -7.87 19.15
CA PRO A 7 -22.89 -7.14 20.21
C PRO A 7 -24.30 -6.72 19.82
N ALA A 8 -24.51 -6.25 18.59
CA ALA A 8 -25.82 -5.86 18.08
C ALA A 8 -26.83 -7.03 18.02
N GLU A 9 -26.38 -8.26 17.78
CA GLU A 9 -27.22 -9.47 17.79
C GLU A 9 -27.62 -9.87 19.21
N ALA A 10 -26.95 -9.33 20.22
CA ALA A 10 -27.23 -9.49 21.65
C ALA A 10 -27.81 -8.20 22.29
N ASP A 11 -28.47 -7.35 21.51
CA ASP A 11 -29.09 -6.08 21.93
C ASP A 11 -28.14 -5.14 22.70
N THR A 12 -26.84 -5.17 22.33
CA THR A 12 -25.83 -4.32 22.95
C THR A 12 -25.33 -3.31 21.90
N PRO A 13 -25.53 -1.98 22.10
CA PRO A 13 -25.28 -0.96 21.07
C PRO A 13 -23.78 -0.58 20.97
N VAL A 14 -22.90 -1.57 20.87
CA VAL A 14 -21.45 -1.37 20.66
C VAL A 14 -20.98 -2.14 19.43
N SER A 15 -19.86 -1.73 18.85
CA SER A 15 -19.32 -2.36 17.63
C SER A 15 -18.51 -3.63 17.90
N HIS A 16 -18.01 -3.81 19.11
CA HIS A 16 -17.20 -4.97 19.52
C HIS A 16 -17.32 -5.16 21.04
N TRP A 17 -17.04 -6.39 21.50
CA TRP A 17 -17.06 -6.69 22.92
C TRP A 17 -15.78 -6.21 23.61
N SER A 18 -15.93 -5.41 24.68
CA SER A 18 -14.90 -5.27 25.71
C SER A 18 -15.08 -6.32 26.81
N LEU A 19 -14.04 -6.52 27.64
CA LEU A 19 -14.16 -7.40 28.82
C LEU A 19 -15.22 -6.91 29.79
N GLU A 20 -15.42 -5.59 29.88
CA GLU A 20 -16.42 -4.96 30.76
C GLU A 20 -17.84 -5.16 30.24
N ASP A 21 -18.04 -4.97 28.93
CA ASP A 21 -19.36 -5.22 28.31
C ASP A 21 -19.79 -6.68 28.51
N LEU A 22 -18.88 -7.62 28.29
CA LEU A 22 -19.14 -9.04 28.52
C LEU A 22 -19.46 -9.34 30.00
N ALA A 23 -18.70 -8.79 30.93
CA ALA A 23 -18.94 -8.96 32.34
C ALA A 23 -20.32 -8.39 32.76
N THR A 24 -20.65 -7.17 32.33
CA THR A 24 -21.90 -6.50 32.56
C THR A 24 -23.08 -7.29 31.99
N ARG A 25 -22.95 -7.76 30.76
CA ARG A 25 -24.02 -8.52 30.11
C ARG A 25 -24.28 -9.85 30.81
N ILE A 26 -23.25 -10.58 31.24
CA ILE A 26 -23.39 -11.83 31.98
C ILE A 26 -24.08 -11.59 33.34
N LEU A 27 -23.77 -10.48 34.01
CA LEU A 27 -24.42 -10.11 35.27
C LEU A 27 -25.91 -9.81 35.07
N ASN A 28 -26.25 -9.10 33.98
CA ASN A 28 -27.64 -8.71 33.68
C ASN A 28 -28.51 -9.91 33.23
N ASP A 29 -27.90 -10.96 32.66
CA ASP A 29 -28.60 -12.18 32.22
C ASP A 29 -28.94 -13.12 33.41
N ALA A 30 -28.85 -12.64 34.67
CA ALA A 30 -29.51 -13.07 35.90
C ALA A 30 -29.09 -14.43 36.52
N HIS A 31 -28.00 -15.06 36.08
CA HIS A 31 -27.61 -16.36 36.66
C HIS A 31 -26.31 -16.29 37.48
N TYR A 32 -25.65 -15.15 37.51
CA TYR A 32 -24.37 -14.98 38.23
C TYR A 32 -24.41 -13.77 39.16
N ALA A 33 -24.15 -13.98 40.45
CA ALA A 33 -24.14 -12.92 41.45
C ALA A 33 -22.94 -11.97 41.29
N THR A 34 -21.84 -12.45 40.71
CA THR A 34 -20.62 -11.66 40.46
C THR A 34 -19.88 -12.15 39.23
N MET A 35 -19.40 -11.22 38.40
CA MET A 35 -18.54 -11.49 37.28
C MET A 35 -17.50 -10.38 37.14
N SER A 36 -16.22 -10.70 37.37
CA SER A 36 -15.14 -9.73 37.21
C SER A 36 -14.55 -9.75 35.81
N ARG A 37 -13.95 -8.62 35.37
CA ARG A 37 -13.21 -8.53 34.11
C ARG A 37 -12.11 -9.58 34.01
N SER A 38 -11.40 -9.85 35.11
CA SER A 38 -10.34 -10.87 35.17
C SER A 38 -10.89 -12.28 35.00
N THR A 39 -12.08 -12.58 35.52
CA THR A 39 -12.76 -13.86 35.31
C THR A 39 -13.13 -14.04 33.83
N VAL A 40 -13.72 -13.02 33.21
CA VAL A 40 -14.04 -13.02 31.76
C VAL A 40 -12.76 -13.19 30.93
N GLN A 41 -11.69 -12.50 31.26
CA GLN A 41 -10.40 -12.63 30.57
C GLN A 41 -9.84 -14.05 30.64
N ARG A 42 -9.90 -14.68 31.80
CA ARG A 42 -9.45 -16.06 31.99
C ARG A 42 -10.28 -17.04 31.17
N ILE A 43 -11.61 -16.95 31.22
CA ILE A 43 -12.52 -17.79 30.43
C ILE A 43 -12.26 -17.65 28.92
N LEU A 44 -12.08 -16.41 28.44
CA LEU A 44 -11.77 -16.16 27.04
C LEU A 44 -10.39 -16.70 26.63
N ALA A 45 -9.40 -16.65 27.53
CA ALA A 45 -8.07 -17.19 27.28
C ALA A 45 -8.10 -18.73 27.22
N GLU A 46 -8.81 -19.39 28.12
CA GLU A 46 -9.04 -20.86 28.13
C GLU A 46 -9.78 -21.32 26.87
N ALA A 47 -10.72 -20.52 26.38
CA ALA A 47 -11.47 -20.80 25.15
C ALA A 47 -10.76 -20.32 23.86
N GLU A 48 -9.56 -19.76 23.95
CA GLU A 48 -8.79 -19.16 22.85
C GLU A 48 -9.55 -18.05 22.08
N LEU A 49 -10.59 -17.45 22.68
CA LEU A 49 -11.41 -16.41 22.08
C LEU A 49 -10.80 -15.02 22.30
N LYS A 50 -10.76 -14.21 21.26
CA LYS A 50 -10.22 -12.84 21.27
C LYS A 50 -11.20 -11.85 20.64
N PRO A 51 -12.40 -11.63 21.20
CA PRO A 51 -13.46 -10.83 20.58
C PRO A 51 -13.10 -9.35 20.38
N HIS A 52 -12.06 -8.86 21.07
CA HIS A 52 -11.51 -7.51 20.93
C HIS A 52 -10.50 -7.38 19.78
N LYS A 53 -10.11 -8.49 19.14
CA LYS A 53 -9.17 -8.48 17.99
C LYS A 53 -9.93 -8.63 16.69
N VAL A 54 -9.73 -7.66 15.81
CA VAL A 54 -10.28 -7.68 14.46
C VAL A 54 -9.13 -7.85 13.46
N ARG A 55 -9.28 -8.78 12.55
CA ARG A 55 -8.46 -8.86 11.34
C ARG A 55 -9.33 -8.50 10.14
N SER A 56 -8.82 -7.65 9.29
CA SER A 56 -9.47 -7.40 8.00
C SER A 56 -9.45 -8.69 7.19
N TRP A 57 -10.61 -9.08 6.71
CA TRP A 57 -10.79 -10.18 5.78
C TRP A 57 -11.41 -9.60 4.50
N MET A 58 -10.84 -9.96 3.37
CA MET A 58 -11.34 -9.50 2.08
C MET A 58 -12.01 -10.67 1.38
N HIS A 59 -13.29 -10.49 1.07
CA HIS A 59 -13.99 -11.27 0.06
C HIS A 59 -13.91 -10.50 -1.25
N SER A 60 -13.56 -11.16 -2.34
CA SER A 60 -13.57 -10.57 -3.68
C SER A 60 -14.59 -11.30 -4.54
N ASP A 61 -15.49 -10.54 -5.14
CA ASP A 61 -16.43 -11.04 -6.17
C ASP A 61 -15.78 -11.10 -7.56
N ASP A 62 -14.50 -10.76 -7.67
CA ASP A 62 -13.75 -10.82 -8.92
C ASP A 62 -13.31 -12.27 -9.19
N PRO A 63 -13.84 -12.93 -10.24
CA PRO A 63 -13.50 -14.31 -10.55
C PRO A 63 -12.01 -14.49 -10.92
N GLU A 64 -11.33 -13.42 -11.38
CA GLU A 64 -9.91 -13.45 -11.72
C GLU A 64 -9.00 -13.12 -10.52
N PHE A 65 -9.59 -12.81 -9.33
CA PHE A 65 -8.83 -12.35 -8.16
C PHE A 65 -7.71 -13.31 -7.77
N GLU A 66 -8.03 -14.58 -7.61
CA GLU A 66 -7.07 -15.59 -7.14
C GLU A 66 -5.94 -15.79 -8.15
N GLU A 67 -6.25 -15.88 -9.43
CA GLU A 67 -5.25 -16.05 -10.48
C GLU A 67 -4.29 -14.86 -10.56
N LEU A 68 -4.81 -13.64 -10.57
CA LEU A 68 -4.02 -12.41 -10.59
C LEU A 68 -3.17 -12.26 -9.33
N ALA A 69 -3.74 -12.52 -8.14
CA ALA A 69 -3.02 -12.47 -6.88
C ALA A 69 -1.88 -13.50 -6.83
N LEU A 70 -2.16 -14.75 -7.23
CA LEU A 70 -1.15 -15.81 -7.34
C LEU A 70 -0.05 -15.45 -8.35
N GLY A 71 -0.41 -14.85 -9.49
CA GLY A 71 0.53 -14.38 -10.51
C GLY A 71 1.53 -13.38 -9.92
N ILE A 72 1.05 -12.37 -9.21
CA ILE A 72 1.88 -11.36 -8.56
C ILE A 72 2.74 -11.97 -7.44
N CYS A 73 2.16 -12.82 -6.59
CA CYS A 73 2.92 -13.48 -5.53
C CYS A 73 4.05 -14.35 -6.08
N ARG A 74 3.78 -15.11 -7.15
CA ARG A 74 4.81 -15.90 -7.84
C ARG A 74 5.91 -15.03 -8.44
N LEU A 75 5.54 -13.86 -8.97
CA LEU A 75 6.50 -12.89 -9.49
C LEU A 75 7.43 -12.41 -8.37
N TYR A 76 6.89 -12.02 -7.21
CA TYR A 76 7.69 -11.59 -6.06
C TYR A 76 8.60 -12.69 -5.50
N LEU A 77 8.10 -13.91 -5.41
CA LEU A 77 8.92 -15.06 -4.96
C LEU A 77 10.09 -15.36 -5.91
N LYS A 78 9.92 -15.06 -7.20
CA LYS A 78 10.97 -15.20 -8.21
C LYS A 78 11.90 -13.99 -8.29
N ALA A 79 11.63 -12.88 -7.59
CA ALA A 79 12.39 -11.64 -7.71
C ALA A 79 13.91 -11.82 -7.59
N PRO A 80 14.47 -12.61 -6.64
CA PRO A 80 15.91 -12.80 -6.55
C PRO A 80 16.51 -13.53 -7.77
N LEU A 81 15.76 -14.46 -8.35
CA LEU A 81 16.20 -15.19 -9.55
C LEU A 81 16.14 -14.29 -10.78
N LEU A 82 15.03 -13.60 -11.01
CA LEU A 82 14.82 -12.68 -12.11
C LEU A 82 15.87 -11.56 -12.10
N TYR A 83 16.18 -11.01 -10.93
CA TYR A 83 17.21 -9.99 -10.79
C TYR A 83 18.59 -10.45 -11.27
N ARG A 84 18.98 -11.70 -10.96
CA ARG A 84 20.23 -12.29 -11.47
C ARG A 84 20.24 -12.47 -12.99
N GLN A 85 19.07 -12.55 -13.61
CA GLN A 85 18.87 -12.67 -15.05
C GLN A 85 18.75 -11.30 -15.74
N GLY A 86 18.91 -10.20 -15.01
CA GLY A 86 18.74 -8.84 -15.52
C GLY A 86 17.28 -8.41 -15.66
N GLU A 87 16.34 -9.08 -14.98
CA GLU A 87 14.93 -8.70 -14.99
C GLU A 87 14.55 -8.01 -13.67
N LEU A 88 13.95 -6.82 -13.76
CA LEU A 88 13.54 -6.03 -12.60
C LEU A 88 12.03 -6.10 -12.41
N ILE A 89 11.62 -6.22 -11.15
CA ILE A 89 10.22 -6.08 -10.73
C ILE A 89 10.05 -4.70 -10.08
N LEU A 90 9.10 -3.95 -10.61
CA LEU A 90 8.83 -2.55 -10.27
C LEU A 90 7.39 -2.41 -9.79
N CYS A 91 7.18 -1.91 -8.58
CA CYS A 91 5.86 -1.63 -8.04
C CYS A 91 5.59 -0.14 -8.12
N THR A 92 4.60 0.28 -8.89
CA THR A 92 4.31 1.71 -9.16
C THR A 92 2.89 2.05 -8.73
N ASP A 93 2.74 3.19 -8.02
CA ASP A 93 1.45 3.72 -7.59
C ASP A 93 1.51 5.20 -7.19
N GLU A 94 0.37 5.79 -6.83
CA GLU A 94 0.23 7.17 -6.38
C GLU A 94 -0.27 7.31 -4.95
N LYS A 95 0.52 7.95 -4.08
CA LYS A 95 0.03 8.45 -2.79
C LYS A 95 -0.53 9.85 -2.96
N THR A 96 -1.85 9.96 -2.91
CA THR A 96 -2.58 11.21 -3.10
C THR A 96 -2.86 11.93 -1.79
N GLY A 97 -3.20 13.23 -1.87
CA GLY A 97 -3.72 13.98 -0.73
C GLY A 97 -2.72 14.24 0.40
N ILE A 98 -1.41 14.16 0.16
CA ILE A 98 -0.38 14.46 1.15
C ILE A 98 -0.47 15.93 1.54
N GLN A 99 -0.83 16.21 2.80
CA GLN A 99 -1.07 17.56 3.28
C GLN A 99 0.22 18.26 3.72
N ALA A 100 0.43 19.49 3.25
CA ALA A 100 1.46 20.38 3.78
C ALA A 100 0.90 21.08 5.04
N LEU A 101 1.22 20.56 6.21
CA LEU A 101 0.79 21.06 7.52
C LEU A 101 1.96 21.78 8.19
N GLN A 102 1.81 23.07 8.47
CA GLN A 102 2.73 23.86 9.27
C GLN A 102 2.19 24.01 10.68
N ARG A 103 2.98 23.68 11.70
CA ARG A 103 2.61 23.96 13.09
C ARG A 103 2.59 25.45 13.35
N LYS A 104 1.58 25.93 14.10
CA LYS A 104 1.46 27.37 14.43
C LYS A 104 2.59 27.84 15.34
N HIS A 105 3.00 27.00 16.28
CA HIS A 105 4.09 27.28 17.21
C HIS A 105 5.16 26.19 17.16
N PRO A 106 6.41 26.50 17.50
CA PRO A 106 7.48 25.51 17.63
C PRO A 106 7.14 24.46 18.69
N GLY A 107 7.43 23.19 18.40
CA GLY A 107 7.39 22.13 19.40
C GLY A 107 8.54 22.28 20.40
N LYS A 108 8.46 21.54 21.52
CA LYS A 108 9.55 21.42 22.48
C LYS A 108 10.24 20.08 22.29
N PRO A 109 11.56 20.03 22.07
CA PRO A 109 12.27 18.76 21.89
C PRO A 109 12.18 17.90 23.15
N ALA A 110 12.40 16.61 23.00
CA ALA A 110 12.50 15.68 24.11
C ALA A 110 13.73 16.05 24.97
N ALA A 111 13.59 15.89 26.29
CA ALA A 111 14.66 16.03 27.28
C ALA A 111 14.63 14.84 28.27
N PRO A 112 15.66 14.61 29.08
CA PRO A 112 15.63 13.57 30.09
C PRO A 112 14.37 13.65 30.98
N GLY A 113 13.58 12.59 31.01
CA GLY A 113 12.29 12.53 31.73
C GLY A 113 11.11 13.23 31.07
N LEU A 114 11.31 13.88 29.92
CA LEU A 114 10.26 14.61 29.18
C LEU A 114 10.17 14.13 27.74
N VAL A 115 8.97 13.79 27.31
CA VAL A 115 8.68 13.46 25.90
C VAL A 115 8.65 14.74 25.04
N GLU A 116 8.85 14.59 23.73
CA GLU A 116 8.64 15.66 22.76
C GLU A 116 7.21 16.22 22.86
N LEU A 117 7.07 17.52 23.03
CA LEU A 117 5.80 18.22 23.01
C LEU A 117 5.59 18.85 21.63
N ARG A 118 4.43 18.61 21.06
CA ARG A 118 4.08 19.10 19.74
C ARG A 118 2.80 19.91 19.78
N GLU A 119 2.85 21.06 19.09
CA GLU A 119 1.65 21.89 18.88
C GLU A 119 0.59 21.11 18.08
N PRO A 120 -0.65 20.96 18.61
CA PRO A 120 -1.73 20.29 17.88
C PRO A 120 -2.28 21.14 16.73
N GLU A 121 -2.27 22.48 16.86
CA GLU A 121 -2.80 23.38 15.83
C GLU A 121 -1.84 23.54 14.65
N TYR A 122 -2.41 23.67 13.46
CA TYR A 122 -1.65 23.78 12.22
C TYR A 122 -2.32 24.69 11.18
N ILE A 123 -1.49 25.21 10.29
CA ILE A 123 -1.89 25.93 9.07
C ILE A 123 -1.82 24.95 7.91
N ARG A 124 -2.86 24.89 7.08
CA ARG A 124 -2.90 24.05 5.87
C ARG A 124 -2.47 24.86 4.66
N HIS A 125 -1.42 24.41 3.99
CA HIS A 125 -0.91 25.01 2.75
C HIS A 125 -1.40 24.31 1.48
N GLY A 126 -2.27 23.28 1.61
CA GLY A 126 -2.79 22.45 0.54
C GLY A 126 -2.10 21.11 0.44
N THR A 127 -2.24 20.43 -0.69
CA THR A 127 -1.82 19.05 -0.88
C THR A 127 -0.81 18.86 -2.01
N ARG A 128 -0.12 17.72 -2.01
CA ARG A 128 0.68 17.18 -3.10
C ARG A 128 0.33 15.70 -3.31
N CYS A 129 0.70 15.18 -4.48
CA CYS A 129 0.68 13.75 -4.80
C CYS A 129 2.13 13.30 -4.99
N LEU A 130 2.43 12.10 -4.52
CA LEU A 130 3.68 11.41 -4.81
C LEU A 130 3.35 10.24 -5.75
N LEU A 131 3.95 10.23 -6.94
CA LEU A 131 4.05 9.05 -7.77
C LEU A 131 5.38 8.37 -7.42
N ALA A 132 5.37 7.09 -7.14
CA ALA A 132 6.57 6.38 -6.77
C ALA A 132 6.64 5.00 -7.41
N THR A 133 7.86 4.59 -7.75
CA THR A 133 8.19 3.24 -8.21
C THR A 133 9.18 2.63 -7.24
N PHE A 134 8.82 1.51 -6.65
CA PHE A 134 9.64 0.70 -5.75
C PHE A 134 10.27 -0.46 -6.54
N VAL A 135 11.57 -0.61 -6.44
CA VAL A 135 12.34 -1.70 -7.07
C VAL A 135 12.38 -2.88 -6.11
N VAL A 136 11.61 -3.92 -6.40
CA VAL A 136 11.40 -5.05 -5.47
C VAL A 136 12.68 -5.74 -5.02
N PRO A 137 13.66 -6.07 -5.90
CA PRO A 137 14.85 -6.80 -5.50
C PRO A 137 15.87 -5.97 -4.69
N THR A 138 15.83 -4.64 -4.72
CA THR A 138 16.79 -3.78 -3.99
C THR A 138 16.14 -2.95 -2.92
N GLY A 139 14.83 -2.68 -3.03
CA GLY A 139 14.11 -1.79 -2.14
C GLY A 139 14.31 -0.31 -2.41
N GLU A 140 15.00 0.05 -3.48
CA GLU A 140 15.16 1.44 -3.89
C GLU A 140 13.89 2.02 -4.48
N VAL A 141 13.76 3.33 -4.41
CA VAL A 141 12.56 4.07 -4.84
C VAL A 141 12.94 5.22 -5.75
N GLN A 142 12.24 5.35 -6.86
CA GLN A 142 12.20 6.58 -7.63
C GLN A 142 10.85 7.26 -7.41
N GLY A 143 10.82 8.59 -7.21
CA GLY A 143 9.58 9.31 -6.93
C GLY A 143 9.53 10.69 -7.56
N ASP A 144 8.29 11.10 -7.92
CA ASP A 144 7.97 12.43 -8.43
C ASP A 144 6.84 13.05 -7.62
N VAL A 145 7.07 14.26 -7.11
CA VAL A 145 6.03 15.00 -6.37
C VAL A 145 5.32 15.97 -7.31
N THR A 146 4.01 15.80 -7.45
CA THR A 146 3.16 16.54 -8.37
C THR A 146 2.03 17.29 -7.66
N ALA A 147 1.39 18.22 -8.36
CA ALA A 147 0.20 18.91 -7.85
C ALA A 147 -1.07 18.03 -8.02
N ARG A 148 -1.09 17.16 -9.01
CA ARG A 148 -2.23 16.34 -9.42
C ARG A 148 -1.73 14.96 -9.84
N ARG A 149 -2.68 14.02 -10.05
CA ARG A 149 -2.43 12.69 -10.61
C ARG A 149 -3.08 12.53 -11.99
N THR A 150 -2.62 13.30 -12.94
CA THR A 150 -3.13 13.21 -14.31
C THR A 150 -2.41 12.11 -15.11
N ASN A 151 -3.02 11.66 -16.22
CA ASN A 151 -2.33 10.78 -17.17
C ASN A 151 -0.97 11.34 -17.63
N GLN A 152 -0.84 12.66 -17.70
CA GLN A 152 0.40 13.30 -18.09
C GLN A 152 1.45 13.21 -16.98
N ASP A 153 1.05 13.39 -15.71
CA ASP A 153 1.93 13.23 -14.57
C ASP A 153 2.43 11.78 -14.45
N PHE A 154 1.52 10.81 -14.58
CA PHE A 154 1.87 9.39 -14.58
C PHE A 154 2.85 9.03 -15.72
N ARG A 155 2.57 9.46 -16.95
CA ARG A 155 3.49 9.24 -18.09
C ARG A 155 4.87 9.87 -17.86
N ARG A 156 4.93 11.06 -17.30
CA ARG A 156 6.18 11.73 -16.94
C ARG A 156 6.95 10.92 -15.92
N HIS A 157 6.26 10.45 -14.88
CA HIS A 157 6.84 9.56 -13.86
C HIS A 157 7.44 8.30 -14.49
N ILE A 158 6.72 7.58 -15.35
CA ILE A 158 7.27 6.42 -16.04
C ILE A 158 8.52 6.78 -16.87
N CYS A 159 8.51 7.93 -17.57
CA CYS A 159 9.69 8.39 -18.31
C CYS A 159 10.89 8.67 -17.39
N HIS A 160 10.67 9.35 -16.26
CA HIS A 160 11.73 9.62 -15.27
C HIS A 160 12.24 8.32 -14.65
N THR A 161 11.33 7.41 -14.28
CA THR A 161 11.70 6.09 -13.77
C THR A 161 12.55 5.31 -14.77
N VAL A 162 12.15 5.27 -16.04
CA VAL A 162 12.95 4.57 -17.08
C VAL A 162 14.32 5.21 -17.27
N ALA A 163 14.43 6.54 -17.22
CA ALA A 163 15.71 7.23 -17.27
C ALA A 163 16.59 6.86 -16.07
N TRP A 164 16.03 6.92 -14.88
CA TRP A 164 16.69 6.56 -13.63
C TRP A 164 17.14 5.09 -13.63
N LEU A 165 16.27 4.16 -14.11
CA LEU A 165 16.62 2.73 -14.23
C LEU A 165 17.78 2.48 -15.18
N ARG A 166 17.89 3.23 -16.28
CA ARG A 166 19.03 3.10 -17.22
C ARG A 166 20.35 3.52 -16.58
N GLU A 167 20.32 4.46 -15.67
CA GLU A 167 21.50 4.94 -14.95
C GLU A 167 21.91 3.97 -13.82
N HIS A 168 20.95 3.49 -13.04
CA HIS A 168 21.21 2.67 -11.84
C HIS A 168 21.26 1.16 -12.13
N TYR A 169 20.63 0.71 -13.20
CA TYR A 169 20.51 -0.70 -13.59
C TYR A 169 20.79 -0.89 -15.09
N PRO A 170 21.99 -0.50 -15.57
CA PRO A 170 22.31 -0.53 -17.00
C PRO A 170 22.22 -1.93 -17.62
N GLU A 171 22.47 -2.98 -16.83
CA GLU A 171 22.42 -4.39 -17.26
C GLU A 171 20.99 -4.96 -17.31
N ALA A 172 19.97 -4.17 -16.93
CA ALA A 172 18.60 -4.67 -16.92
C ALA A 172 18.04 -4.81 -18.34
N VAL A 173 17.58 -6.00 -18.65
CA VAL A 173 17.06 -6.35 -19.99
C VAL A 173 15.54 -6.40 -20.05
N LYS A 174 14.86 -6.67 -18.92
CA LYS A 174 13.39 -6.77 -18.85
C LYS A 174 12.83 -6.15 -17.57
N PHE A 175 11.63 -5.59 -17.67
CA PHE A 175 10.98 -4.84 -16.60
C PHE A 175 9.54 -5.31 -16.41
N HIS A 176 9.24 -5.82 -15.23
CA HIS A 176 7.92 -6.24 -14.81
C HIS A 176 7.31 -5.15 -13.92
N TRP A 177 6.29 -4.46 -14.45
CA TRP A 177 5.62 -3.37 -13.74
C TRP A 177 4.37 -3.89 -13.04
N VAL A 178 4.33 -3.86 -11.72
CA VAL A 178 3.13 -4.14 -10.93
C VAL A 178 2.41 -2.83 -10.68
N MET A 179 1.14 -2.75 -11.11
CA MET A 179 0.31 -1.56 -11.01
C MET A 179 -1.12 -1.94 -10.61
N ASP A 180 -1.85 -1.02 -10.02
CA ASP A 180 -3.28 -1.22 -9.81
C ASP A 180 -4.08 -1.05 -11.13
N ASN A 181 -5.35 -1.41 -11.08
CA ASN A 181 -6.22 -1.41 -12.26
C ASN A 181 -6.91 -0.05 -12.49
N LEU A 182 -6.27 1.05 -12.11
CA LEU A 182 -6.81 2.40 -12.33
C LEU A 182 -6.81 2.75 -13.83
N ASN A 183 -7.85 3.42 -14.29
CA ASN A 183 -8.03 3.79 -15.71
C ASN A 183 -6.85 4.59 -16.30
N THR A 184 -6.14 5.35 -15.49
CA THR A 184 -4.94 6.09 -15.89
C THR A 184 -3.83 5.17 -16.35
N HIS A 185 -3.67 3.97 -15.73
CA HIS A 185 -2.57 3.04 -15.96
C HIS A 185 -2.70 2.25 -17.27
N TRP A 186 -3.89 2.19 -17.86
CA TRP A 186 -4.11 1.57 -19.18
C TRP A 186 -4.73 2.54 -20.19
N SER A 187 -4.51 3.84 -19.99
CA SER A 187 -4.97 4.87 -20.93
C SER A 187 -4.21 4.77 -22.26
N LEU A 188 -4.85 5.24 -23.36
CA LEU A 188 -4.23 5.21 -24.68
C LEU A 188 -2.86 5.93 -24.74
N PRO A 189 -2.66 7.08 -24.05
CA PRO A 189 -1.35 7.71 -23.95
C PRO A 189 -0.28 6.82 -23.25
N VAL A 190 -0.68 6.01 -22.26
CA VAL A 190 0.22 5.04 -21.61
C VAL A 190 0.58 3.92 -22.57
N CYS A 191 -0.39 3.34 -23.29
CA CYS A 191 -0.13 2.34 -24.33
C CYS A 191 0.86 2.87 -25.41
N ARG A 192 0.72 4.13 -25.82
CA ARG A 192 1.67 4.76 -26.74
C ARG A 192 3.09 4.86 -26.18
N LEU A 193 3.20 5.19 -24.89
CA LEU A 193 4.50 5.24 -24.21
C LEU A 193 5.14 3.83 -24.15
N PHE A 194 4.38 2.82 -23.71
CA PHE A 194 4.88 1.46 -23.60
C PHE A 194 5.20 0.84 -24.96
N ALA A 195 4.44 1.16 -26.02
CA ALA A 195 4.80 0.77 -27.40
C ALA A 195 6.19 1.28 -27.78
N ARG A 196 6.49 2.55 -27.47
CA ARG A 196 7.81 3.15 -27.73
C ARG A 196 8.91 2.51 -26.88
N LEU A 197 8.64 2.24 -25.58
CA LEU A 197 9.60 1.60 -24.68
C LEU A 197 9.93 0.15 -25.12
N ASN A 198 8.95 -0.54 -25.71
CA ASN A 198 9.09 -1.90 -26.21
C ASN A 198 9.58 -1.96 -27.68
N GLY A 199 9.75 -0.84 -28.36
CA GLY A 199 10.14 -0.81 -29.77
C GLY A 199 9.08 -1.40 -30.72
N VAL A 200 7.80 -1.43 -30.29
CA VAL A 200 6.70 -2.01 -31.11
C VAL A 200 5.83 -0.93 -31.72
N LYS A 201 5.19 -1.27 -32.85
CA LYS A 201 4.30 -0.34 -33.57
C LYS A 201 3.05 -0.04 -32.74
N PHE A 202 2.77 1.26 -32.53
CA PHE A 202 1.55 1.71 -31.88
C PHE A 202 0.39 1.84 -32.85
N GLU A 203 -0.65 1.03 -32.66
CA GLU A 203 -1.84 1.02 -33.53
C GLU A 203 -3.09 1.41 -32.73
N ALA A 204 -3.39 2.72 -32.62
CA ALA A 204 -4.52 3.24 -31.86
C ALA A 204 -5.87 2.63 -32.24
N LYS A 205 -6.04 2.27 -33.52
CA LYS A 205 -7.27 1.65 -34.03
C LYS A 205 -7.54 0.27 -33.44
N LYS A 206 -6.50 -0.46 -33.03
CA LYS A 206 -6.61 -1.77 -32.35
C LYS A 206 -6.81 -1.66 -30.84
N LEU A 207 -6.57 -0.49 -30.25
CA LEU A 207 -6.62 -0.25 -28.81
C LEU A 207 -7.82 0.62 -28.38
N LYS A 208 -8.98 0.39 -28.97
CA LYS A 208 -10.19 1.17 -28.72
C LYS A 208 -10.79 0.90 -27.33
N ARG A 209 -10.83 -0.36 -26.90
CA ARG A 209 -11.45 -0.80 -25.65
C ARG A 209 -10.41 -1.02 -24.55
N GLY A 210 -10.81 -0.92 -23.29
CA GLY A 210 -9.92 -1.12 -22.13
C GLY A 210 -9.29 -2.51 -22.10
N LEU A 211 -10.05 -3.56 -22.45
CA LEU A 211 -9.53 -4.92 -22.54
C LEU A 211 -8.32 -5.01 -23.49
N GLN A 212 -8.47 -4.53 -24.73
CA GLN A 212 -7.40 -4.54 -25.73
C GLN A 212 -6.14 -3.78 -25.29
N ARG A 213 -6.32 -2.70 -24.52
CA ARG A 213 -5.19 -1.92 -23.97
C ARG A 213 -4.46 -2.69 -22.89
N ARG A 214 -5.20 -3.38 -22.02
CA ARG A 214 -4.61 -4.23 -20.97
C ARG A 214 -3.90 -5.42 -21.60
N GLU A 215 -4.49 -6.14 -22.52
CA GLU A 215 -3.87 -7.23 -23.27
C GLU A 215 -2.55 -6.78 -23.92
N PHE A 216 -2.55 -5.62 -24.59
CA PHE A 216 -1.33 -5.06 -25.16
C PHE A 216 -0.25 -4.77 -24.12
N LEU A 217 -0.62 -4.25 -22.94
CA LEU A 217 0.33 -3.86 -21.89
C LEU A 217 0.84 -5.07 -21.08
N THR A 218 0.08 -6.17 -21.05
CA THR A 218 0.45 -7.42 -20.34
C THR A 218 1.16 -8.44 -21.25
N GLU A 219 1.38 -8.10 -22.53
CA GLU A 219 2.04 -9.02 -23.49
C GLU A 219 3.42 -9.45 -23.02
N ALA A 220 3.57 -10.75 -22.76
CA ALA A 220 4.75 -11.34 -22.12
C ALA A 220 6.04 -11.20 -22.93
N SER A 221 5.94 -11.06 -24.26
CA SER A 221 7.09 -10.86 -25.16
C SER A 221 7.70 -9.46 -25.05
N HIS A 222 7.01 -8.52 -24.45
CA HIS A 222 7.49 -7.16 -24.29
C HIS A 222 8.67 -7.08 -23.31
N ARG A 223 9.56 -6.11 -23.54
CA ARG A 223 10.62 -5.74 -22.61
C ARG A 223 10.05 -5.11 -21.32
N HIS A 224 9.03 -4.28 -21.44
CA HIS A 224 8.29 -3.67 -20.35
C HIS A 224 6.90 -4.30 -20.30
N VAL A 225 6.65 -5.18 -19.34
CA VAL A 225 5.40 -5.93 -19.16
C VAL A 225 4.68 -5.41 -17.94
N ILE A 226 3.38 -5.13 -18.04
CA ILE A 226 2.57 -4.72 -16.90
C ILE A 226 1.84 -5.94 -16.31
N HIS A 227 1.82 -6.02 -14.98
CA HIS A 227 1.05 -6.97 -14.19
C HIS A 227 0.07 -6.18 -13.34
N TYR A 228 -1.21 -6.34 -13.61
CA TYR A 228 -2.25 -5.63 -12.86
C TYR A 228 -2.60 -6.38 -11.58
N THR A 229 -2.74 -5.63 -10.47
CA THR A 229 -3.33 -6.20 -9.24
C THR A 229 -4.81 -6.49 -9.48
N PRO A 230 -5.39 -7.50 -8.82
CA PRO A 230 -6.82 -7.74 -8.88
C PRO A 230 -7.60 -6.54 -8.33
N LYS A 231 -8.86 -6.46 -8.69
CA LYS A 231 -9.76 -5.42 -8.16
C LYS A 231 -9.78 -5.50 -6.62
N HIS A 232 -9.64 -4.35 -5.95
CA HIS A 232 -9.46 -4.25 -4.48
C HIS A 232 -8.21 -4.92 -3.91
N GLY A 233 -7.23 -5.27 -4.77
CA GLY A 233 -5.98 -5.91 -4.39
C GLY A 233 -4.76 -4.96 -4.39
N SER A 234 -4.93 -3.64 -4.23
CA SER A 234 -3.83 -2.66 -4.22
C SER A 234 -2.76 -2.96 -3.15
N TRP A 235 -3.15 -3.57 -2.04
CA TRP A 235 -2.24 -4.01 -0.99
C TRP A 235 -1.19 -5.06 -1.46
N LEU A 236 -1.40 -5.71 -2.61
CA LEU A 236 -0.39 -6.55 -3.28
C LEU A 236 0.73 -5.72 -3.91
N ASN A 237 0.52 -4.43 -4.14
CA ASN A 237 1.53 -3.55 -4.69
C ASN A 237 2.52 -3.12 -3.58
N GLN A 238 3.77 -3.61 -3.64
CA GLN A 238 4.75 -3.39 -2.56
C GLN A 238 5.12 -1.92 -2.34
N VAL A 239 4.88 -1.03 -3.28
CA VAL A 239 5.08 0.42 -3.07
C VAL A 239 4.22 0.98 -1.93
N GLU A 240 3.08 0.34 -1.63
CA GLU A 240 2.24 0.71 -0.49
C GLU A 240 2.94 0.52 0.87
N LEU A 241 3.85 -0.46 0.96
CA LEU A 241 4.69 -0.64 2.14
C LEU A 241 5.63 0.57 2.30
N PHE A 242 6.25 1.03 1.20
CA PHE A 242 7.06 2.25 1.22
C PHE A 242 6.22 3.48 1.61
N PHE A 243 5.01 3.64 1.06
CA PHE A 243 4.11 4.73 1.44
C PHE A 243 3.77 4.71 2.93
N SER A 244 3.59 3.53 3.51
CA SER A 244 3.36 3.37 4.94
C SER A 244 4.60 3.76 5.77
N VAL A 245 5.80 3.46 5.30
CA VAL A 245 7.05 3.86 5.94
C VAL A 245 7.23 5.37 5.84
N LEU A 246 7.05 5.98 4.66
CA LEU A 246 7.11 7.42 4.43
C LEU A 246 6.12 8.17 5.35
N GLU A 247 4.90 7.69 5.45
CA GLU A 247 3.87 8.25 6.34
C GLU A 247 4.35 8.31 7.79
N ARG A 248 4.83 7.20 8.32
CA ARG A 248 5.28 7.11 9.72
C ARG A 248 6.56 7.90 10.01
N ARG A 249 7.50 7.93 9.05
CA ARG A 249 8.84 8.48 9.25
C ARG A 249 8.94 9.97 8.94
N LEU A 250 8.15 10.46 7.98
CA LEU A 250 8.22 11.84 7.54
C LEU A 250 6.88 12.60 7.72
N ILE A 251 5.79 12.07 7.13
CA ILE A 251 4.57 12.88 6.94
C ILE A 251 3.84 13.08 8.27
N ARG A 252 3.56 12.01 8.99
CA ARG A 252 2.74 12.02 10.22
C ARG A 252 3.25 13.00 11.27
N ARG A 253 4.57 13.18 11.36
CA ARG A 253 5.20 14.08 12.34
C ARG A 253 5.86 15.29 11.69
N GLY A 254 5.80 15.42 10.38
CA GLY A 254 6.41 16.50 9.63
C GLY A 254 5.83 17.87 9.95
N ASN A 255 6.64 18.89 9.71
CA ASN A 255 6.25 20.30 9.70
C ASN A 255 6.64 20.87 8.34
N PHE A 256 5.67 21.39 7.58
CA PHE A 256 5.84 21.79 6.18
C PHE A 256 5.36 23.21 5.98
N LEU A 257 6.30 24.13 5.76
CA LEU A 257 6.04 25.57 5.66
C LEU A 257 5.22 25.95 4.42
N CYS A 258 5.27 25.13 3.39
CA CYS A 258 4.49 25.29 2.15
C CYS A 258 4.51 24.00 1.34
N LYS A 259 3.76 23.97 0.23
CA LYS A 259 3.72 22.82 -0.70
C LYS A 259 5.07 22.49 -1.35
N ALA A 260 5.92 23.49 -1.57
CA ALA A 260 7.27 23.28 -2.11
C ALA A 260 8.20 22.64 -1.08
N ASP A 261 8.10 23.06 0.19
CA ASP A 261 8.86 22.47 1.29
C ASP A 261 8.47 20.99 1.52
N LEU A 262 7.16 20.67 1.45
CA LEU A 262 6.69 19.29 1.49
C LEU A 262 7.33 18.46 0.37
N ALA A 263 7.28 18.95 -0.88
CA ALA A 263 7.85 18.25 -2.04
C ALA A 263 9.36 18.00 -1.87
N ARG A 264 10.11 19.03 -1.50
CA ARG A 264 11.55 18.94 -1.25
C ARG A 264 11.89 17.90 -0.16
N LYS A 265 11.13 17.92 0.95
CA LYS A 265 11.35 16.98 2.06
C LYS A 265 11.00 15.52 1.68
N ILE A 266 9.98 15.31 0.87
CA ILE A 266 9.66 13.97 0.36
C ILE A 266 10.79 13.45 -0.52
N LEU A 267 11.29 14.24 -1.48
CA LEU A 267 12.39 13.84 -2.36
C LEU A 267 13.67 13.57 -1.56
N ALA A 268 14.03 14.47 -0.65
CA ALA A 268 15.17 14.26 0.25
C ALA A 268 15.03 12.99 1.12
N TYR A 269 13.80 12.62 1.51
CA TYR A 269 13.56 11.36 2.21
C TYR A 269 13.77 10.16 1.31
N ILE A 270 13.37 10.22 0.04
CA ILE A 270 13.62 9.16 -0.95
C ILE A 270 15.12 8.96 -1.13
N ASP A 271 15.88 10.05 -1.29
CA ASP A 271 17.34 10.00 -1.41
C ASP A 271 17.98 9.36 -0.16
N TYR A 272 17.54 9.78 1.04
CA TYR A 272 17.96 9.18 2.31
C TYR A 272 17.59 7.69 2.41
N HIS A 273 16.37 7.32 1.98
CA HIS A 273 15.93 5.93 1.96
C HIS A 273 16.83 5.09 1.05
N ASN A 274 17.08 5.54 -0.17
CA ASN A 274 17.91 4.82 -1.13
C ASN A 274 19.35 4.66 -0.63
N ALA A 275 19.92 5.69 -0.02
CA ALA A 275 21.29 5.65 0.48
C ALA A 275 21.49 4.76 1.72
N TYR A 276 20.48 4.67 2.62
CA TYR A 276 20.72 4.10 3.96
C TYR A 276 19.67 3.06 4.40
N LYS A 277 18.54 2.93 3.73
CA LYS A 277 17.40 2.13 4.21
C LYS A 277 16.80 1.21 3.15
N ALA A 278 17.24 1.32 1.90
CA ALA A 278 16.75 0.46 0.84
C ALA A 278 17.10 -1.01 1.15
N HIS A 279 16.09 -1.85 1.11
CA HIS A 279 16.22 -3.31 1.23
C HIS A 279 14.95 -3.96 0.66
N PRO A 280 15.07 -5.17 0.10
CA PRO A 280 13.90 -5.90 -0.38
C PRO A 280 13.00 -6.29 0.79
N TYR A 281 11.68 -6.19 0.58
CA TYR A 281 10.72 -6.71 1.56
C TYR A 281 10.59 -8.22 1.46
N ALA A 282 10.58 -8.91 2.60
CA ALA A 282 10.29 -10.33 2.66
C ALA A 282 8.79 -10.55 2.37
N TRP A 283 8.49 -11.06 1.17
CA TRP A 283 7.11 -11.35 0.79
C TRP A 283 6.68 -12.72 1.33
N THR A 284 5.68 -12.72 2.21
CA THR A 284 5.21 -13.94 2.90
C THR A 284 3.82 -14.41 2.46
N TYR A 285 3.06 -13.52 1.80
CA TYR A 285 1.73 -13.88 1.34
C TYR A 285 1.79 -14.78 0.10
N THR A 286 1.04 -15.90 0.14
CA THR A 286 1.09 -16.94 -0.91
C THR A 286 0.05 -16.76 -2.02
N GLY A 287 -0.79 -15.72 -1.93
CA GLY A 287 -1.88 -15.47 -2.88
C GLY A 287 -3.16 -16.26 -2.59
N LYS A 288 -3.13 -17.18 -1.64
CA LYS A 288 -4.35 -17.91 -1.24
C LYS A 288 -5.14 -17.06 -0.25
N PRO A 289 -6.45 -16.85 -0.46
CA PRO A 289 -7.30 -16.25 0.56
C PRO A 289 -7.20 -17.07 1.84
N LEU A 290 -7.27 -16.39 3.00
CA LEU A 290 -7.41 -17.07 4.29
C LEU A 290 -8.73 -17.86 4.24
N VAL A 291 -8.67 -19.14 3.94
CA VAL A 291 -9.78 -20.03 4.15
C VAL A 291 -9.90 -20.12 5.67
N LEU A 292 -10.95 -19.55 6.25
CA LEU A 292 -11.38 -19.89 7.60
C LEU A 292 -11.64 -21.39 7.55
N GLY A 293 -10.77 -22.16 8.22
CA GLY A 293 -11.01 -23.58 8.37
C GLY A 293 -12.44 -23.76 8.87
N ALA A 294 -13.19 -24.62 8.21
CA ALA A 294 -14.47 -25.05 8.73
C ALA A 294 -14.23 -25.53 10.16
N ALA A 295 -14.88 -24.84 11.12
CA ALA A 295 -14.89 -25.23 12.51
C ALA A 295 -15.65 -26.54 12.68
#